data_7f4811cd3d20f01629851ccd75df4d22
#
_entry.id   7f4811cd3d20f01629851ccd75df4d22
#
_cell.length_a   1.000
_cell.length_b   1.000
_cell.length_c   1.000
_cell.angle_alpha   90.00
_cell.angle_beta   90.00
_cell.angle_gamma   90.00
#
_symmetry.space_group_name_H-M   'P 1'
#
loop_
_entity.id
_entity.type
_entity.pdbx_description
1 polymer ?
#
loop_
_entity_poly.entity_id
_entity_poly.type
_entity_poly.pdbx_seq_one_letter_code
_entity_poly.pdbx_strand_id
1 'polypeptide(L)'
;MEGTVLKELLIRIAKGLVDKPDEVRVDVDEINENGVIVYHLHVSEDDMGRVIGKQGRIAKAIRTVMRAAATRNDQKIAVEID
;
A
#
# COMPACT_ATOMS: atom_id res chain seq x y z
N MET A 1 14.08 0.63 10.51
CA MET A 1 14.23 1.25 9.21
C MET A 1 13.52 0.50 8.09
N GLU A 2 13.28 -0.79 8.31
CA GLU A 2 12.61 -1.61 7.32
C GLU A 2 11.21 -1.12 6.97
N GLY A 3 10.45 -0.67 7.98
CA GLY A 3 9.13 -0.11 7.74
C GLY A 3 9.15 1.13 6.87
N THR A 4 10.22 1.93 6.96
CA THR A 4 10.37 3.13 6.16
C THR A 4 10.57 2.78 4.69
N VAL A 5 11.35 1.74 4.40
CA VAL A 5 11.60 1.32 3.02
C VAL A 5 10.31 0.88 2.35
N LEU A 6 9.54 0.03 3.02
CA LEU A 6 8.28 -0.47 2.46
C LEU A 6 7.24 0.64 2.35
N LYS A 7 7.20 1.53 3.33
CA LYS A 7 6.28 2.67 3.30
C LYS A 7 6.57 3.55 2.08
N GLU A 8 7.83 3.87 1.84
CA GLU A 8 8.21 4.70 0.70
C GLU A 8 7.92 4.01 -0.62
N LEU A 9 8.16 2.71 -0.69
CA LEU A 9 7.84 1.94 -1.89
C LEU A 9 6.35 2.04 -2.19
N LEU A 10 5.50 1.85 -1.18
CA LEU A 10 4.05 1.92 -1.36
C LEU A 10 3.63 3.31 -1.83
N ILE A 11 4.20 4.36 -1.24
CA ILE A 11 3.91 5.74 -1.65
C ILE A 11 4.26 5.95 -3.11
N ARG A 12 5.43 5.50 -3.53
CA ARG A 12 5.89 5.68 -4.91
C ARG A 12 5.01 4.93 -5.90
N ILE A 13 4.66 3.70 -5.58
CA ILE A 13 3.78 2.90 -6.43
C ILE A 13 2.44 3.60 -6.58
N ALA A 14 1.85 4.01 -5.46
CA ALA A 14 0.54 4.66 -5.48
C ALA A 14 0.58 5.97 -6.27
N LYS A 15 1.59 6.79 -6.04
CA LYS A 15 1.73 8.07 -6.77
C LYS A 15 1.85 7.88 -8.27
N GLY A 16 2.42 6.78 -8.70
CA GLY A 16 2.56 6.48 -10.12
C GLY A 16 1.26 5.99 -10.77
N LEU A 17 0.27 5.64 -9.98
CA LEU A 17 -0.96 5.03 -10.47
C LEU A 17 -2.19 5.92 -10.35
N VAL A 18 -2.09 7.04 -9.66
CA VAL A 18 -3.23 7.92 -9.40
C VAL A 18 -3.10 9.24 -10.13
N ASP A 19 -4.23 9.94 -10.27
CA ASP A 19 -4.26 11.25 -10.92
C ASP A 19 -3.92 12.37 -9.94
N LYS A 20 -4.12 12.14 -8.65
CA LYS A 20 -3.85 13.14 -7.61
C LYS A 20 -2.81 12.64 -6.63
N PRO A 21 -1.53 12.60 -7.08
CA PRO A 21 -0.47 12.05 -6.24
C PRO A 21 -0.23 12.83 -4.95
N ASP A 22 -0.59 14.11 -4.92
CA ASP A 22 -0.42 14.93 -3.72
C ASP A 22 -1.32 14.50 -2.58
N GLU A 23 -2.37 13.73 -2.87
CA GLU A 23 -3.29 13.23 -1.86
C GLU A 23 -2.97 11.82 -1.40
N VAL A 24 -1.91 11.22 -1.93
CA VAL A 24 -1.47 9.90 -1.49
C VAL A 24 -0.84 10.00 -0.10
N ARG A 25 -1.30 9.15 0.80
CA ARG A 25 -0.78 9.10 2.16
C ARG A 25 -0.76 7.64 2.62
N VAL A 26 0.26 7.30 3.38
CA VAL A 26 0.39 5.95 3.94
C VAL A 26 0.61 6.04 5.44
N ASP A 27 -0.21 5.32 6.18
CA ASP A 27 -0.05 5.15 7.62
C ASP A 27 0.34 3.70 7.89
N VAL A 28 1.26 3.50 8.82
CA VAL A 28 1.77 2.17 9.15
C VAL A 28 1.45 1.88 10.61
N ASP A 29 0.73 0.79 10.84
CA ASP A 29 0.43 0.35 12.20
C ASP A 29 1.63 -0.36 12.82
N GLU A 30 1.59 -0.49 14.13
CA GLU A 30 2.57 -1.33 14.82
C GLU A 30 2.32 -2.79 14.46
N ILE A 31 3.37 -3.61 14.56
CA ILE A 31 3.25 -5.04 14.32
C ILE A 31 2.22 -5.64 15.28
N ASN A 32 1.28 -6.42 14.74
CA ASN A 32 0.23 -7.00 15.55
C ASN A 32 0.68 -8.33 16.16
N GLU A 33 -0.22 -8.95 16.93
CA GLU A 33 0.11 -10.21 17.63
C GLU A 33 0.37 -11.38 16.67
N ASN A 34 -0.07 -11.27 15.43
CA ASN A 34 0.20 -12.30 14.42
C ASN A 34 1.49 -12.05 13.64
N GLY A 35 2.23 -11.02 14.01
CA GLY A 35 3.47 -10.68 13.33
C GLY A 35 3.26 -9.94 12.03
N VAL A 36 2.08 -9.36 11.81
CA VAL A 36 1.74 -8.65 10.58
C VAL A 36 1.72 -7.14 10.81
N ILE A 37 2.30 -6.40 9.87
CA ILE A 37 2.28 -4.94 9.88
C ILE A 37 1.26 -4.51 8.84
N VAL A 38 0.28 -3.70 9.24
CA VAL A 38 -0.76 -3.21 8.33
C VAL A 38 -0.37 -1.83 7.82
N TYR A 39 -0.37 -1.70 6.51
CA TYR A 39 -0.12 -0.44 5.82
C TYR A 39 -1.44 0.08 5.29
N HIS A 40 -1.81 1.29 5.71
CA HIS A 40 -3.06 1.93 5.25
C HIS A 40 -2.73 2.93 4.17
N LEU A 41 -3.21 2.66 2.97
CA LEU A 41 -3.02 3.54 1.83
C LEU A 41 -4.26 4.41 1.65
N HIS A 42 -4.05 5.73 1.62
CA HIS A 42 -5.11 6.70 1.38
C HIS A 42 -4.87 7.40 0.05
N VAL A 43 -5.89 7.46 -0.76
CA VAL A 43 -5.85 8.19 -2.04
C VAL A 43 -7.06 9.12 -2.10
N SER A 44 -7.12 10.01 -3.10
CA SER A 44 -8.26 10.89 -3.25
C SER A 44 -9.53 10.08 -3.54
N GLU A 45 -10.69 10.66 -3.24
CA GLU A 45 -11.97 10.00 -3.54
C GLU A 45 -12.09 9.65 -5.02
N ASP A 46 -11.65 10.56 -5.89
CA ASP A 46 -11.72 10.33 -7.33
C ASP A 46 -10.85 9.14 -7.74
N ASP A 47 -9.69 9.02 -7.12
CA ASP A 47 -8.78 7.92 -7.42
C ASP A 47 -9.22 6.61 -6.79
N MET A 48 -9.94 6.68 -5.68
CA MET A 48 -10.40 5.48 -4.98
C MET A 48 -11.26 4.61 -5.89
N GLY A 49 -12.18 5.23 -6.62
CA GLY A 49 -13.03 4.51 -7.56
C GLY A 49 -12.23 3.78 -8.63
N ARG A 50 -11.13 4.38 -9.09
CA ARG A 50 -10.25 3.78 -10.07
C ARG A 50 -9.43 2.64 -9.48
N VAL A 51 -8.89 2.84 -8.29
CA VAL A 51 -8.03 1.85 -7.64
C VAL A 51 -8.81 0.58 -7.31
N ILE A 52 -10.02 0.74 -6.80
CA ILE A 52 -10.87 -0.39 -6.42
C ILE A 52 -11.69 -0.92 -7.61
N GLY A 53 -11.96 -0.06 -8.60
CA GLY A 53 -12.78 -0.42 -9.75
C GLY A 53 -12.14 -1.49 -10.63
N LYS A 54 -12.89 -1.95 -11.61
CA LYS A 54 -12.46 -2.99 -12.55
C LYS A 54 -11.97 -4.23 -11.82
N GLN A 55 -12.76 -4.69 -10.87
CA GLN A 55 -12.46 -5.89 -10.08
C GLN A 55 -11.21 -5.75 -9.20
N GLY A 56 -10.87 -4.52 -8.86
CA GLY A 56 -9.75 -4.26 -7.97
C GLY A 56 -8.39 -4.58 -8.54
N ARG A 57 -8.21 -4.49 -9.85
CA ARG A 57 -6.94 -4.84 -10.50
C ARG A 57 -5.77 -4.03 -9.98
N ILE A 58 -5.95 -2.72 -9.82
CA ILE A 58 -4.87 -1.86 -9.34
C ILE A 58 -4.55 -2.20 -7.88
N ALA A 59 -5.58 -2.39 -7.06
CA ALA A 59 -5.39 -2.78 -5.66
C ALA A 59 -4.66 -4.11 -5.54
N LYS A 60 -5.02 -5.09 -6.36
CA LYS A 60 -4.36 -6.39 -6.36
C LYS A 60 -2.90 -6.27 -6.78
N ALA A 61 -2.62 -5.45 -7.79
CA ALA A 61 -1.24 -5.24 -8.25
C ALA A 61 -0.39 -4.62 -7.15
N ILE A 62 -0.92 -3.62 -6.47
CA ILE A 62 -0.22 -2.97 -5.37
C ILE A 62 0.09 -4.00 -4.28
N ARG A 63 -0.90 -4.80 -3.88
CA ARG A 63 -0.72 -5.80 -2.84
C ARG A 63 0.32 -6.84 -3.24
N THR A 64 0.30 -7.27 -4.49
CA THR A 64 1.26 -8.26 -4.99
C THR A 64 2.70 -7.75 -4.91
N VAL A 65 2.92 -6.52 -5.36
CA VAL A 65 4.26 -5.92 -5.32
C VAL A 65 4.73 -5.74 -3.89
N MET A 66 3.84 -5.23 -3.03
CA MET A 66 4.20 -4.98 -1.62
C MET A 66 4.49 -6.29 -0.89
N ARG A 67 3.72 -7.33 -1.16
CA ARG A 67 3.95 -8.64 -0.56
C ARG A 67 5.30 -9.22 -0.96
N ALA A 68 5.65 -9.09 -2.23
CA ALA A 68 6.94 -9.56 -2.72
C ALA A 68 8.09 -8.82 -2.04
N ALA A 69 7.97 -7.50 -1.93
CA ALA A 69 8.99 -6.68 -1.27
C ALA A 69 9.11 -7.04 0.21
N ALA A 70 7.98 -7.27 0.88
CA ALA A 70 7.98 -7.63 2.30
C ALA A 70 8.65 -8.98 2.51
N THR A 71 8.37 -9.95 1.66
CA THR A 71 9.00 -11.27 1.74
C THR A 71 10.52 -11.16 1.63
N ARG A 72 11.00 -10.30 0.76
CA ARG A 72 12.45 -10.08 0.61
C ARG A 72 13.07 -9.48 1.86
N ASN A 73 12.29 -8.80 2.67
CA ASN A 73 12.75 -8.19 3.91
C ASN A 73 12.35 -8.99 5.15
N ASP A 74 11.94 -10.25 4.96
CA ASP A 74 11.50 -11.13 6.05
C ASP A 74 10.37 -10.54 6.86
N GLN A 75 9.43 -9.84 6.22
CA GLN A 75 8.29 -9.23 6.90
C GLN A 75 6.99 -9.77 6.36
N LYS A 76 5.99 -9.78 7.22
CA LYS A 76 4.61 -10.09 6.83
C LYS A 76 3.83 -8.80 6.92
N ILE A 77 3.16 -8.45 5.82
CA ILE A 77 2.39 -7.21 5.78
C ILE A 77 1.02 -7.44 5.18
N ALA A 78 0.13 -6.50 5.44
CA ALA A 78 -1.16 -6.38 4.78
C ALA A 78 -1.29 -4.95 4.30
N VAL A 79 -1.92 -4.73 3.16
CA VAL A 79 -2.17 -3.40 2.63
C VAL A 79 -3.67 -3.18 2.57
N GLU A 80 -4.13 -2.16 3.28
CA GLU A 80 -5.53 -1.74 3.24
C GLU A 80 -5.63 -0.42 2.50
N ILE A 81 -6.60 -0.31 1.64
CA ILE A 81 -6.79 0.86 0.79
C ILE A 81 -8.10 1.53 1.17
N ASP A 82 -7.99 2.80 1.62
CA ASP A 82 -9.14 3.60 2.06
C ASP A 82 -9.39 4.76 1.12
#